data_0b7fb6644943a7694d0ce37940108603
#
_entry.id   0b7fb6644943a7694d0ce37940108603
#
_cell.length_a   1.000
_cell.length_b   1.000
_cell.length_c   1.000
_cell.angle_alpha   90.00
_cell.angle_beta   90.00
_cell.angle_gamma   90.00
#
_symmetry.space_group_name_H-M   'P 1'
#
loop_
_entity.id
_entity.type
_entity.pdbx_description
1 polymer ?
#
loop_
_entity_poly.entity_id
_entity_poly.type
_entity_poly.pdbx_seq_one_letter_code
_entity_poly.pdbx_strand_id
1 'polypeptide(L)'
;MRQLYLDCDGVLADFDKGATAILGLAPRAFEERHGLGRFWQKLAQAPDFYFDLPLMPDAMLLFEAVRHLNPIILTGLPRGNWAADQKVRWAAEHFPGTRIITTMARDKRNHAKEGDVLVDDQERHRPLWEEVGGVFVHHRNAATSLDELAQYFPISAG
;
A
#
# COMPACT_ATOMS: atom_id res chain seq x y z
N MET A 1 -0.80 22.90 2.45
CA MET A 1 -1.85 21.96 1.96
C MET A 1 -1.53 20.54 2.39
N ARG A 2 -2.58 19.80 2.71
CA ARG A 2 -2.47 18.42 3.19
C ARG A 2 -2.32 17.46 2.01
N GLN A 3 -1.34 16.57 2.07
CA GLN A 3 -1.12 15.55 1.04
C GLN A 3 -1.74 14.23 1.47
N LEU A 4 -2.41 13.56 0.53
CA LEU A 4 -2.91 12.20 0.72
C LEU A 4 -1.89 11.20 0.17
N TYR A 5 -1.51 10.23 1.00
CA TYR A 5 -0.69 9.09 0.62
C TYR A 5 -1.50 7.81 0.75
N LEU A 6 -1.38 6.93 -0.23
CA LEU A 6 -2.01 5.61 -0.21
C LEU A 6 -0.92 4.55 -0.21
N ASP A 7 -0.98 3.61 0.76
CA ASP A 7 -0.16 2.42 0.68
C ASP A 7 -0.58 1.58 -0.52
N CYS A 8 0.29 0.71 -0.99
CA CYS A 8 0.01 -0.13 -2.15
C CYS A 8 -0.54 -1.49 -1.71
N ASP A 9 0.30 -2.32 -1.07
CA ASP A 9 -0.09 -3.68 -0.69
C ASP A 9 -1.17 -3.65 0.40
N GLY A 10 -2.26 -4.37 0.18
CA GLY A 10 -3.38 -4.41 1.12
C GLY A 10 -4.36 -3.25 0.99
N VAL A 11 -4.03 -2.22 0.21
CA VAL A 11 -4.91 -1.08 -0.05
C VAL A 11 -5.33 -1.05 -1.52
N LEU A 12 -4.38 -1.04 -2.42
CA LEU A 12 -4.60 -1.04 -3.88
C LEU A 12 -4.31 -2.38 -4.51
N ALA A 13 -3.21 -3.02 -4.12
CA ALA A 13 -2.77 -4.32 -4.65
C ALA A 13 -3.11 -5.44 -3.67
N ASP A 14 -3.63 -6.55 -4.19
CA ASP A 14 -3.99 -7.71 -3.39
C ASP A 14 -2.79 -8.62 -3.20
N PHE A 15 -1.93 -8.23 -2.25
CA PHE A 15 -0.72 -8.96 -1.90
C PHE A 15 -1.03 -10.40 -1.49
N ASP A 16 -2.02 -10.58 -0.61
CA ASP A 16 -2.36 -11.91 -0.08
C ASP A 16 -2.77 -12.87 -1.19
N LYS A 17 -3.59 -12.42 -2.13
CA LYS A 17 -4.02 -13.25 -3.25
C LYS A 17 -2.84 -13.64 -4.15
N GLY A 18 -1.99 -12.67 -4.49
CA GLY A 18 -0.81 -12.92 -5.32
C GLY A 18 0.20 -13.83 -4.63
N ALA A 19 0.46 -13.59 -3.35
CA ALA A 19 1.38 -14.41 -2.57
C ALA A 19 0.86 -15.84 -2.40
N THR A 20 -0.42 -16.01 -2.13
CA THR A 20 -1.04 -17.34 -2.00
C THR A 20 -0.84 -18.16 -3.27
N ALA A 21 -0.99 -17.53 -4.43
CA ALA A 21 -0.79 -18.22 -5.72
C ALA A 21 0.64 -18.75 -5.90
N ILE A 22 1.65 -18.03 -5.40
CA ILE A 22 3.05 -18.43 -5.48
C ILE A 22 3.42 -19.44 -4.39
N LEU A 23 2.91 -19.22 -3.18
CA LEU A 23 3.30 -20.01 -1.99
C LEU A 23 2.53 -21.30 -1.85
N GLY A 24 1.33 -21.39 -2.40
CA GLY A 24 0.43 -22.52 -2.24
C GLY A 24 -0.31 -22.54 -0.91
N LEU A 25 -0.05 -21.57 -0.04
CA LEU A 25 -0.67 -21.38 1.27
C LEU A 25 -0.92 -19.90 1.48
N ALA A 26 -1.83 -19.56 2.39
CA ALA A 26 -1.99 -18.17 2.83
C ALA A 26 -0.65 -17.67 3.39
N PRO A 27 -0.30 -16.38 3.18
CA PRO A 27 1.01 -15.84 3.60
C PRO A 27 1.38 -16.13 5.05
N ARG A 28 0.47 -15.89 5.99
CA ARG A 28 0.72 -16.15 7.40
C ARG A 28 0.98 -17.63 7.70
N ALA A 29 0.19 -18.52 7.06
CA ALA A 29 0.36 -19.96 7.23
C ALA A 29 1.71 -20.44 6.69
N PHE A 30 2.13 -19.91 5.54
CA PHE A 30 3.44 -20.22 4.98
C PHE A 30 4.57 -19.73 5.89
N GLU A 31 4.47 -18.52 6.39
CA GLU A 31 5.47 -17.95 7.28
C GLU A 31 5.61 -18.77 8.57
N GLU A 32 4.49 -19.17 9.17
CA GLU A 32 4.50 -20.00 10.37
C GLU A 32 5.13 -21.38 10.13
N ARG A 33 4.89 -21.96 8.96
CA ARG A 33 5.37 -23.29 8.61
C ARG A 33 6.82 -23.31 8.15
N HIS A 34 7.24 -22.33 7.35
CA HIS A 34 8.53 -22.34 6.65
C HIS A 34 9.46 -21.20 7.04
N GLY A 35 8.97 -20.21 7.79
CA GLY A 35 9.75 -19.07 8.24
C GLY A 35 9.73 -17.89 7.26
N LEU A 36 10.07 -16.73 7.79
CA LEU A 36 10.03 -15.45 7.06
C LEU A 36 11.07 -15.39 5.93
N GLY A 37 12.27 -15.93 6.16
CA GLY A 37 13.32 -15.95 5.14
C GLY A 37 12.90 -16.73 3.90
N ARG A 38 12.31 -17.92 4.09
CA ARG A 38 11.83 -18.73 2.98
C ARG A 38 10.65 -18.09 2.26
N PHE A 39 9.78 -17.42 3.00
CA PHE A 39 8.67 -16.65 2.47
C PHE A 39 9.15 -15.63 1.43
N TRP A 40 10.07 -14.77 1.83
CA TRP A 40 10.57 -13.73 0.94
C TRP A 40 11.42 -14.29 -0.20
N GLN A 41 12.20 -15.36 0.07
CA GLN A 41 12.97 -16.02 -0.96
C GLN A 41 12.07 -16.52 -2.09
N LYS A 42 10.94 -17.16 -1.74
CA LYS A 42 10.02 -17.69 -2.73
C LYS A 42 9.37 -16.59 -3.56
N LEU A 43 8.95 -15.50 -2.93
CA LEU A 43 8.37 -14.37 -3.66
C LEU A 43 9.39 -13.69 -4.57
N ALA A 44 10.63 -13.55 -4.12
CA ALA A 44 11.69 -12.93 -4.91
C ALA A 44 12.09 -13.77 -6.12
N GLN A 45 11.92 -15.08 -6.07
CA GLN A 45 12.20 -16.00 -7.18
C GLN A 45 11.15 -15.95 -8.28
N ALA A 46 9.94 -15.49 -7.99
CA ALA A 46 8.92 -15.31 -9.01
C ALA A 46 9.32 -14.16 -9.93
N PRO A 47 9.23 -14.30 -11.26
CA PRO A 47 9.78 -13.31 -12.20
C PRO A 47 9.26 -11.89 -12.02
N ASP A 48 7.98 -11.72 -11.73
CA ASP A 48 7.34 -10.41 -11.62
C ASP A 48 6.28 -10.40 -10.51
N PHE A 49 6.64 -10.89 -9.34
CA PHE A 49 5.67 -11.06 -8.26
C PHE A 49 4.82 -9.80 -8.02
N TYR A 50 5.47 -8.64 -7.79
CA TYR A 50 4.74 -7.41 -7.52
C TYR A 50 4.03 -6.86 -8.74
N PHE A 51 4.65 -6.95 -9.91
CA PHE A 51 4.01 -6.48 -11.13
C PHE A 51 2.73 -7.26 -11.45
N ASP A 52 2.71 -8.54 -11.11
CA ASP A 52 1.58 -9.43 -11.42
C ASP A 52 0.48 -9.40 -10.36
N LEU A 53 0.61 -8.60 -9.31
CA LEU A 53 -0.42 -8.53 -8.26
C LEU A 53 -1.75 -8.03 -8.83
N PRO A 54 -2.86 -8.70 -8.49
CA PRO A 54 -4.18 -8.17 -8.85
C PRO A 54 -4.53 -6.95 -8.00
N LEU A 55 -5.47 -6.15 -8.48
CA LEU A 55 -6.04 -5.07 -7.67
C LEU A 55 -6.87 -5.65 -6.53
N MET A 56 -6.88 -4.96 -5.39
CA MET A 56 -7.88 -5.23 -4.36
C MET A 56 -9.28 -5.05 -4.96
N PRO A 57 -10.27 -5.85 -4.53
CA PRO A 57 -11.62 -5.77 -5.09
C PRO A 57 -12.24 -4.36 -5.07
N ASP A 58 -11.90 -3.56 -4.06
CA ASP A 58 -12.43 -2.22 -3.87
C ASP A 58 -11.39 -1.10 -4.14
N ALA A 59 -10.26 -1.44 -4.76
CA ALA A 59 -9.20 -0.47 -5.02
C ALA A 59 -9.67 0.70 -5.88
N MET A 60 -10.44 0.41 -6.93
CA MET A 60 -10.93 1.47 -7.83
C MET A 60 -12.01 2.32 -7.19
N LEU A 61 -12.83 1.73 -6.30
CA LEU A 61 -13.79 2.51 -5.52
C LEU A 61 -13.07 3.56 -4.68
N LEU A 62 -12.01 3.16 -3.99
CA LEU A 62 -11.20 4.08 -3.19
C LEU A 62 -10.52 5.13 -4.08
N PHE A 63 -9.80 4.66 -5.11
CA PHE A 63 -8.98 5.54 -5.92
C PHE A 63 -9.80 6.57 -6.68
N GLU A 64 -10.90 6.17 -7.31
CA GLU A 64 -11.75 7.09 -8.05
C GLU A 64 -12.34 8.19 -7.16
N ALA A 65 -12.67 7.86 -5.91
CA ALA A 65 -13.22 8.81 -4.96
C ALA A 65 -12.20 9.87 -4.50
N VAL A 66 -10.90 9.58 -4.60
CA VAL A 66 -9.83 10.48 -4.14
C VAL A 66 -8.92 10.97 -5.27
N ARG A 67 -9.17 10.55 -6.50
CA ARG A 67 -8.35 10.93 -7.67
C ARG A 67 -8.12 12.44 -7.76
N HIS A 68 -9.16 13.23 -7.50
CA HIS A 68 -9.10 14.69 -7.58
C HIS A 68 -8.16 15.32 -6.54
N LEU A 69 -7.76 14.55 -5.53
CA LEU A 69 -6.83 15.00 -4.50
C LEU A 69 -5.36 14.80 -4.89
N ASN A 70 -5.12 14.23 -6.06
CA ASN A 70 -3.78 13.89 -6.55
C ASN A 70 -2.98 13.06 -5.53
N PRO A 71 -3.50 11.89 -5.12
CA PRO A 71 -2.82 11.07 -4.12
C PRO A 71 -1.47 10.57 -4.65
N ILE A 72 -0.56 10.33 -3.71
CA ILE A 72 0.74 9.70 -3.98
C ILE A 72 0.70 8.30 -3.39
N ILE A 73 1.11 7.30 -4.19
CA ILE A 73 1.26 5.95 -3.67
C ILE A 73 2.59 5.88 -2.93
N LEU A 74 2.55 5.53 -1.65
CA LEU A 74 3.73 5.45 -0.78
C LEU A 74 3.84 4.03 -0.27
N THR A 75 4.78 3.26 -0.81
CA THR A 75 4.85 1.81 -0.60
C THR A 75 6.18 1.37 -0.01
N GLY A 76 6.11 0.45 0.97
CA GLY A 76 7.27 -0.15 1.60
C GLY A 76 7.88 -1.26 0.75
N LEU A 77 9.22 -1.36 0.78
CA LEU A 77 9.96 -2.37 0.05
C LEU A 77 10.41 -3.51 0.98
N PRO A 78 10.44 -4.76 0.49
CA PRO A 78 11.16 -5.83 1.17
C PRO A 78 12.66 -5.61 1.02
N ARG A 79 13.44 -6.43 1.74
CA ARG A 79 14.91 -6.40 1.60
C ARG A 79 15.31 -6.76 0.17
N GLY A 80 16.44 -6.19 -0.28
CA GLY A 80 16.97 -6.38 -1.61
C GLY A 80 16.48 -5.32 -2.58
N ASN A 81 16.86 -5.46 -3.84
CA ASN A 81 16.57 -4.47 -4.88
C ASN A 81 15.61 -4.98 -5.96
N TRP A 82 14.93 -6.09 -5.69
CA TRP A 82 14.11 -6.76 -6.72
C TRP A 82 12.70 -6.18 -6.88
N ALA A 83 12.17 -5.52 -5.86
CA ALA A 83 10.76 -5.15 -5.80
C ALA A 83 10.45 -3.75 -6.34
N ALA A 84 11.37 -2.79 -6.19
CA ALA A 84 11.08 -1.38 -6.49
C ALA A 84 10.61 -1.16 -7.94
N ASP A 85 11.34 -1.68 -8.90
CA ASP A 85 10.98 -1.54 -10.31
C ASP A 85 9.64 -2.17 -10.64
N GLN A 86 9.36 -3.33 -10.06
CA GLN A 86 8.08 -4.03 -10.25
C GLN A 86 6.92 -3.19 -9.74
N LYS A 87 7.07 -2.57 -8.58
CA LYS A 87 6.03 -1.72 -8.00
C LYS A 87 5.79 -0.46 -8.84
N VAL A 88 6.85 0.15 -9.35
CA VAL A 88 6.74 1.32 -10.24
C VAL A 88 5.99 0.95 -11.52
N ARG A 89 6.35 -0.19 -12.13
CA ARG A 89 5.65 -0.66 -13.34
C ARG A 89 4.19 -1.02 -13.06
N TRP A 90 3.91 -1.60 -11.89
CA TRP A 90 2.55 -1.92 -11.48
C TRP A 90 1.69 -0.65 -11.39
N ALA A 91 2.22 0.39 -10.76
CA ALA A 91 1.51 1.67 -10.64
C ALA A 91 1.28 2.31 -12.01
N ALA A 92 2.26 2.25 -12.91
CA ALA A 92 2.12 2.78 -14.26
C ALA A 92 1.03 2.04 -15.05
N GLU A 93 0.89 0.73 -14.83
CA GLU A 93 -0.12 -0.09 -15.49
C GLU A 93 -1.53 0.19 -14.97
N HIS A 94 -1.70 0.25 -13.65
CA HIS A 94 -3.03 0.33 -13.04
C HIS A 94 -3.48 1.76 -12.71
N PHE A 95 -2.54 2.66 -12.45
CA PHE A 95 -2.81 4.03 -12.05
C PHE A 95 -1.91 5.00 -12.84
N PRO A 96 -2.03 5.02 -14.18
CA PRO A 96 -1.16 5.85 -14.99
C PRO A 96 -1.27 7.33 -14.61
N GLY A 97 -0.13 8.00 -14.55
CA GLY A 97 -0.06 9.41 -14.15
C GLY A 97 -0.02 9.64 -12.64
N THR A 98 -0.18 8.60 -11.83
CA THR A 98 -0.10 8.72 -10.36
C THR A 98 1.34 8.55 -9.90
N ARG A 99 1.79 9.51 -9.07
CA ARG A 99 3.14 9.43 -8.51
C ARG A 99 3.23 8.27 -7.51
N ILE A 100 4.35 7.53 -7.58
CA ILE A 100 4.65 6.48 -6.63
C ILE A 100 6.02 6.73 -6.00
N ILE A 101 6.10 6.54 -4.68
CA ILE A 101 7.34 6.60 -3.92
C ILE A 101 7.56 5.22 -3.30
N THR A 102 8.71 4.61 -3.61
CA THR A 102 9.14 3.37 -2.98
C THR A 102 10.17 3.69 -1.90
N THR A 103 10.00 3.12 -0.72
CA THR A 103 10.88 3.37 0.43
C THR A 103 10.78 2.19 1.39
N MET A 104 11.61 2.15 2.41
CA MET A 104 11.41 1.17 3.48
C MET A 104 10.21 1.61 4.32
N ALA A 105 9.45 0.65 4.84
CA ALA A 105 8.23 0.97 5.60
C ALA A 105 8.50 1.94 6.76
N ARG A 106 9.62 1.77 7.49
CA ARG A 106 10.01 2.64 8.60
C ARG A 106 10.34 4.07 8.15
N ASP A 107 10.68 4.25 6.87
CA ASP A 107 11.11 5.53 6.33
C ASP A 107 9.98 6.29 5.63
N LYS A 108 8.77 5.73 5.58
CA LYS A 108 7.60 6.43 5.03
C LYS A 108 7.43 7.79 5.66
N ARG A 109 7.63 7.89 6.98
CA ARG A 109 7.50 9.13 7.74
C ARG A 109 8.42 10.26 7.26
N ASN A 110 9.52 9.92 6.58
CA ASN A 110 10.45 10.91 6.05
C ASN A 110 9.85 11.74 4.92
N HIS A 111 8.75 11.28 4.34
CA HIS A 111 8.04 11.98 3.27
C HIS A 111 6.87 12.82 3.80
N ALA A 112 6.51 12.66 5.08
CA ALA A 112 5.36 13.32 5.68
C ALA A 112 5.69 14.75 6.12
N LYS A 113 4.70 15.62 5.95
CA LYS A 113 4.64 16.91 6.61
C LYS A 113 3.49 16.85 7.60
N GLU A 114 3.51 17.76 8.60
CA GLU A 114 2.42 17.83 9.57
C GLU A 114 1.08 17.92 8.86
N GLY A 115 0.14 17.06 9.26
CA GLY A 115 -1.20 17.03 8.71
C GLY A 115 -1.37 16.13 7.49
N ASP A 116 -0.29 15.60 6.90
CA ASP A 116 -0.39 14.68 5.78
C ASP A 116 -1.05 13.37 6.22
N VAL A 117 -1.86 12.80 5.34
CA VAL A 117 -2.66 11.61 5.64
C VAL A 117 -2.10 10.40 4.92
N LEU A 118 -1.93 9.29 5.64
CA LEU A 118 -1.55 7.99 5.10
C LEU A 118 -2.68 6.99 5.32
N VAL A 119 -3.13 6.37 4.24
CA VAL A 119 -4.04 5.22 4.28
C VAL A 119 -3.21 3.96 4.17
N ASP A 120 -3.21 3.13 5.20
CA ASP A 120 -2.34 1.94 5.29
C ASP A 120 -3.08 0.83 6.03
N ASP A 121 -2.95 -0.41 5.55
CA ASP A 121 -3.60 -1.57 6.16
C ASP A 121 -2.86 -2.09 7.40
N GLN A 122 -1.61 -1.66 7.62
CA GLN A 122 -0.76 -2.12 8.73
C GLN A 122 -0.77 -1.11 9.87
N GLU A 123 -1.59 -1.37 10.89
CA GLU A 123 -1.74 -0.50 12.07
C GLU A 123 -0.40 -0.25 12.79
N ARG A 124 0.55 -1.17 12.68
CA ARG A 124 1.88 -1.02 13.30
C ARG A 124 2.66 0.19 12.76
N HIS A 125 2.29 0.73 11.61
CA HIS A 125 2.94 1.90 11.04
C HIS A 125 2.43 3.21 11.61
N ARG A 126 1.30 3.19 12.31
CA ARG A 126 0.67 4.39 12.89
C ARG A 126 1.60 5.21 13.77
N PRO A 127 2.31 4.61 14.76
CA PRO A 127 3.11 5.43 15.68
C PRO A 127 4.18 6.25 14.97
N LEU A 128 4.86 5.66 13.98
CA LEU A 128 5.91 6.38 13.25
C LEU A 128 5.36 7.53 12.43
N TRP A 129 4.20 7.35 11.81
CA TRP A 129 3.57 8.38 11.00
C TRP A 129 3.02 9.53 11.87
N GLU A 130 2.38 9.18 12.97
CA GLU A 130 1.83 10.18 13.90
C GLU A 130 2.92 10.96 14.64
N GLU A 131 4.08 10.33 14.88
CA GLU A 131 5.21 10.97 15.52
C GLU A 131 5.69 12.24 14.80
N VAL A 132 5.56 12.27 13.48
CA VAL A 132 5.92 13.44 12.66
C VAL A 132 4.74 14.35 12.36
N GLY A 133 3.63 14.20 13.08
CA GLY A 133 2.45 15.05 12.97
C GLY A 133 1.48 14.62 11.85
N GLY A 134 1.66 13.44 11.29
CA GLY A 134 0.77 12.91 10.27
C GLY A 134 -0.52 12.32 10.83
N VAL A 135 -1.51 12.17 9.97
CA VAL A 135 -2.78 11.51 10.27
C VAL A 135 -2.75 10.11 9.64
N PHE A 136 -3.05 9.08 10.42
CA PHE A 136 -3.05 7.70 9.94
C PHE A 136 -4.49 7.19 9.85
N VAL A 137 -4.84 6.68 8.68
CA VAL A 137 -6.14 6.03 8.43
C VAL A 137 -5.88 4.53 8.29
N HIS A 138 -6.35 3.75 9.25
CA HIS A 138 -6.21 2.29 9.20
C HIS A 138 -7.19 1.73 8.16
N HIS A 139 -6.64 1.27 7.05
CA HIS A 139 -7.45 0.75 5.95
C HIS A 139 -7.92 -0.66 6.22
N ARG A 140 -9.22 -0.86 6.20
CA ARG A 140 -9.88 -2.18 6.28
C ARG A 140 -10.64 -2.47 4.99
N ASN A 141 -11.27 -1.44 4.44
CA ASN A 141 -11.97 -1.48 3.16
C ASN A 141 -12.15 -0.04 2.66
N ALA A 142 -12.53 0.11 1.40
CA ALA A 142 -12.65 1.44 0.79
C ALA A 142 -13.71 2.29 1.49
N ALA A 143 -14.87 1.73 1.81
CA ALA A 143 -15.97 2.49 2.40
C ALA A 143 -15.59 3.12 3.74
N THR A 144 -14.98 2.35 4.64
CA THR A 144 -14.58 2.88 5.95
C THR A 144 -13.45 3.89 5.84
N SER A 145 -12.50 3.67 4.94
CA SER A 145 -11.43 4.64 4.70
C SER A 145 -11.97 5.95 4.14
N LEU A 146 -12.91 5.89 3.20
CA LEU A 146 -13.51 7.10 2.62
C LEU A 146 -14.30 7.89 3.66
N ASP A 147 -15.03 7.21 4.56
CA ASP A 147 -15.74 7.88 5.65
C ASP A 147 -14.76 8.64 6.55
N GLU A 148 -13.64 8.04 6.88
CA GLU A 148 -12.62 8.68 7.71
C GLU A 148 -11.92 9.81 6.96
N LEU A 149 -11.57 9.60 5.68
CA LEU A 149 -10.92 10.61 4.85
C LEU A 149 -11.78 11.85 4.66
N ALA A 150 -13.10 11.72 4.66
CA ALA A 150 -14.02 12.84 4.53
C ALA A 150 -13.86 13.89 5.65
N GLN A 151 -13.24 13.50 6.78
CA GLN A 151 -12.93 14.45 7.86
C GLN A 151 -11.78 15.38 7.50
N TYR A 152 -10.95 15.02 6.54
CA TYR A 152 -9.73 15.73 6.20
C TYR A 152 -9.72 16.31 4.79
N PHE A 153 -10.51 15.76 3.89
CA PHE A 153 -10.56 16.14 2.48
C PHE A 153 -11.99 16.25 1.98
N PRO A 154 -12.24 17.08 0.94
CA PRO A 154 -13.53 17.10 0.28
C PRO A 154 -13.70 15.83 -0.56
N ILE A 155 -14.58 14.95 -0.11
CA ILE A 155 -14.92 13.71 -0.80
C ILE A 155 -16.41 13.68 -1.01
N SER A 156 -16.81 13.49 -2.27
CA SER A 156 -18.24 13.39 -2.60
C SER A 156 -18.82 12.11 -2.02
N ALA A 157 -19.94 12.24 -1.28
CA ALA A 157 -20.75 11.10 -0.89
C ALA A 157 -21.42 10.59 -2.17
N GLY A 158 -20.98 9.37 -2.60
CA GLY A 158 -21.45 8.91 -3.85
C GLY A 158 -21.90 7.59 -4.03
#